data_efe372ea9d83b0946cf24eb1f2c3855f
#
_entry.id   efe372ea9d83b0946cf24eb1f2c3855f
#
_cell.length_a   1.000
_cell.length_b   1.000
_cell.length_c   1.000
_cell.angle_alpha   90.00
_cell.angle_beta   90.00
_cell.angle_gamma   90.00
#
_symmetry.space_group_name_H-M   'P 1'
#
loop_
_entity.id
_entity.type
_entity.pdbx_description
1 polymer ?
#
loop_
_entity_poly.entity_id
_entity_poly.type
_entity_poly.pdbx_seq_one_letter_code
_entity_poly.pdbx_strand_id
1 'polypeptide(L)'
;LAPRTAKSFNESMNLSLEGIGATLQSEDDETSIKSLVPGAPAERSKKLQAGDKIIGVGQEKGEIEDIIGWRLEDIVDKIKGKKGTKVRLEIEPAKGGKSRIVTLVRDKVRIEDQAAKLTVSKVEGETVGVIKIPSFYIGLTDDVKKLLVDAEKKKIGALIVDLRENGGGALTEAVALSGLFITDGPVVQVRDAYQRIRVHEDDDNAQQYKGPLLVMINRFSASASEIFAAAMQDYNRGIIIGQNTFGKGT
;
A
#
# COMPACT_ATOMS: atom_id res chain seq x y z
N LEU A 1 -14.05 11.55 -11.48
CA LEU A 1 -13.94 10.14 -11.06
C LEU A 1 -15.28 9.69 -10.49
N ALA A 2 -15.74 8.48 -10.87
CA ALA A 2 -16.94 7.89 -10.25
C ALA A 2 -16.71 7.70 -8.73
N PRO A 3 -17.74 7.81 -7.87
CA PRO A 3 -17.57 7.75 -6.41
C PRO A 3 -16.83 6.49 -5.91
N ARG A 4 -17.06 5.33 -6.51
CA ARG A 4 -16.32 4.08 -6.20
C ARG A 4 -14.83 4.20 -6.51
N THR A 5 -14.47 4.76 -7.68
CA THR A 5 -13.08 4.95 -8.10
C THR A 5 -12.34 5.92 -7.19
N ALA A 6 -12.99 7.00 -6.74
CA ALA A 6 -12.42 7.94 -5.79
C ALA A 6 -12.17 7.30 -4.42
N LYS A 7 -13.10 6.45 -3.94
CA LYS A 7 -12.94 5.73 -2.67
C LYS A 7 -11.78 4.74 -2.73
N SER A 8 -11.70 3.92 -3.78
CA SER A 8 -10.60 2.97 -3.97
C SER A 8 -9.25 3.66 -4.10
N PHE A 9 -9.21 4.81 -4.77
CA PHE A 9 -8.00 5.63 -4.86
C PHE A 9 -7.55 6.14 -3.48
N ASN A 10 -8.47 6.66 -2.66
CA ASN A 10 -8.17 7.11 -1.30
C ASN A 10 -7.72 5.96 -0.39
N GLU A 11 -8.31 4.77 -0.50
CA GLU A 11 -7.90 3.57 0.23
C GLU A 11 -6.47 3.18 -0.13
N SER A 12 -6.11 3.19 -1.42
CA SER A 12 -4.75 2.92 -1.91
C SER A 12 -3.75 3.96 -1.40
N MET A 13 -4.12 5.25 -1.45
CA MET A 13 -3.27 6.35 -0.98
C MET A 13 -2.95 6.28 0.51
N ASN A 14 -3.90 5.82 1.32
CA ASN A 14 -3.72 5.69 2.76
C ASN A 14 -3.16 4.33 3.19
N LEU A 15 -2.91 3.43 2.25
CA LEU A 15 -2.50 2.04 2.50
C LEU A 15 -3.37 1.37 3.57
N SER A 16 -4.63 1.72 3.63
CA SER A 16 -5.55 1.25 4.63
C SER A 16 -6.98 1.26 4.13
N LEU A 17 -7.73 0.29 4.59
CA LEU A 17 -9.17 0.24 4.39
C LEU A 17 -9.89 0.15 5.74
N GLU A 18 -11.12 0.61 5.79
CA GLU A 18 -11.95 0.45 6.97
C GLU A 18 -12.85 -0.77 6.81
N GLY A 19 -12.66 -1.78 7.66
CA GLY A 19 -13.35 -3.05 7.57
C GLY A 19 -12.92 -4.04 8.63
N ILE A 20 -12.95 -5.31 8.28
CA ILE A 20 -12.66 -6.41 9.22
C ILE A 20 -11.28 -7.05 9.04
N GLY A 21 -10.60 -6.80 7.91
CA GLY A 21 -9.28 -7.39 7.61
C GLY A 21 -9.36 -8.86 7.26
N ALA A 22 -10.21 -9.20 6.31
CA ALA A 22 -10.27 -10.50 5.67
C ALA A 22 -10.12 -10.35 4.15
N THR A 23 -9.30 -11.20 3.54
CA THR A 23 -9.26 -11.37 2.10
C THR A 23 -10.30 -12.41 1.71
N LEU A 24 -11.17 -12.08 0.78
CA LEU A 24 -12.24 -12.94 0.33
C LEU A 24 -11.94 -13.47 -1.07
N GLN A 25 -12.49 -14.63 -1.39
CA GLN A 25 -12.52 -15.20 -2.74
C GLN A 25 -13.92 -15.74 -3.03
N SER A 26 -14.31 -15.74 -4.30
CA SER A 26 -15.55 -16.34 -4.76
C SER A 26 -15.24 -17.48 -5.72
N GLU A 27 -15.86 -18.63 -5.51
CA GLU A 27 -15.76 -19.83 -6.34
C GLU A 27 -17.13 -20.52 -6.31
N ASP A 28 -17.65 -20.89 -7.47
CA ASP A 28 -18.95 -21.57 -7.61
C ASP A 28 -20.11 -20.86 -6.86
N ASP A 29 -20.23 -19.53 -7.03
CA ASP A 29 -21.22 -18.67 -6.37
C ASP A 29 -21.12 -18.61 -4.84
N GLU A 30 -20.12 -19.24 -4.24
CA GLU A 30 -19.84 -19.20 -2.82
C GLU A 30 -18.70 -18.22 -2.49
N THR A 31 -18.88 -17.46 -1.43
CA THR A 31 -17.83 -16.55 -0.95
C THR A 31 -17.18 -17.12 0.31
N SER A 32 -15.85 -17.24 0.27
CA SER A 32 -15.07 -17.78 1.39
C SER A 32 -13.95 -16.84 1.82
N ILE A 33 -13.48 -17.01 3.05
CA ILE A 33 -12.32 -16.31 3.61
C ILE A 33 -11.06 -17.00 3.09
N LYS A 34 -10.28 -16.28 2.24
CA LYS A 34 -8.99 -16.77 1.76
C LYS A 34 -7.91 -16.65 2.83
N SER A 35 -7.85 -15.50 3.50
CA SER A 35 -6.88 -15.23 4.57
C SER A 35 -7.37 -14.12 5.49
N LEU A 36 -6.80 -14.05 6.69
CA LEU A 36 -7.03 -12.99 7.66
C LEU A 36 -5.78 -12.10 7.76
N VAL A 37 -5.99 -10.80 7.83
CA VAL A 37 -4.90 -9.83 8.03
C VAL A 37 -4.47 -9.88 9.50
N PRO A 38 -3.18 -10.12 9.80
CA PRO A 38 -2.68 -10.15 11.18
C PRO A 38 -3.01 -8.86 11.94
N GLY A 39 -3.47 -9.00 13.18
CA GLY A 39 -3.85 -7.87 14.04
C GLY A 39 -5.16 -7.16 13.67
N ALA A 40 -5.84 -7.55 12.60
CA ALA A 40 -7.12 -6.96 12.19
C ALA A 40 -8.32 -7.54 12.98
N PRO A 41 -9.51 -6.88 12.94
CA PRO A 41 -10.68 -7.31 13.70
C PRO A 41 -11.07 -8.78 13.52
N ALA A 42 -11.04 -9.28 12.28
CA ALA A 42 -11.40 -10.66 11.98
C ALA A 42 -10.44 -11.65 12.67
N GLU A 43 -9.13 -11.43 12.58
CA GLU A 43 -8.10 -12.27 13.20
C GLU A 43 -8.15 -12.15 14.73
N ARG A 44 -8.21 -10.92 15.28
CA ARG A 44 -8.31 -10.68 16.74
C ARG A 44 -9.54 -11.33 17.39
N SER A 45 -10.63 -11.46 16.64
CA SER A 45 -11.86 -12.07 17.15
C SER A 45 -11.69 -13.53 17.53
N LYS A 46 -10.75 -14.24 16.89
CA LYS A 46 -10.55 -15.71 16.99
C LYS A 46 -11.81 -16.52 16.60
N LYS A 47 -12.79 -15.87 15.95
CA LYS A 47 -14.08 -16.47 15.56
C LYS A 47 -14.14 -16.84 14.09
N LEU A 48 -13.13 -16.46 13.30
CA LEU A 48 -13.05 -16.71 11.86
C LEU A 48 -11.72 -17.36 11.53
N GLN A 49 -11.72 -18.16 10.47
CA GLN A 49 -10.52 -18.78 9.91
C GLN A 49 -10.58 -18.84 8.38
N ALA A 50 -9.44 -19.09 7.76
CA ALA A 50 -9.40 -19.34 6.32
C ALA A 50 -10.23 -20.58 5.96
N GLY A 51 -10.97 -20.51 4.86
CA GLY A 51 -11.89 -21.53 4.40
C GLY A 51 -13.32 -21.40 4.94
N ASP A 52 -13.58 -20.57 5.96
CA ASP A 52 -14.96 -20.31 6.41
C ASP A 52 -15.73 -19.62 5.27
N LYS A 53 -16.96 -20.08 4.98
CA LYS A 53 -17.84 -19.48 3.98
C LYS A 53 -18.71 -18.41 4.62
N ILE A 54 -18.91 -17.32 3.90
CA ILE A 54 -19.81 -16.23 4.30
C ILE A 54 -21.09 -16.42 3.49
N ILE A 55 -22.20 -16.73 4.15
CA ILE A 55 -23.49 -16.97 3.50
C ILE A 55 -24.47 -15.82 3.73
N GLY A 56 -24.20 -14.94 4.71
CA GLY A 56 -25.03 -13.77 4.98
C GLY A 56 -24.26 -12.61 5.56
N VAL A 57 -24.69 -11.38 5.27
CA VAL A 57 -24.12 -10.13 5.77
C VAL A 57 -25.23 -9.20 6.27
N GLY A 58 -25.09 -8.74 7.51
CA GLY A 58 -25.97 -7.73 8.13
C GLY A 58 -25.20 -6.60 8.77
N GLN A 59 -25.82 -5.43 8.83
CA GLN A 59 -25.28 -4.30 9.56
C GLN A 59 -25.59 -4.42 11.07
N GLU A 60 -25.22 -3.44 11.87
CA GLU A 60 -25.47 -3.45 13.32
C GLU A 60 -26.95 -3.69 13.67
N LYS A 61 -27.85 -3.10 12.88
CA LYS A 61 -29.29 -3.24 13.00
C LYS A 61 -29.89 -3.75 11.67
N GLY A 62 -31.05 -4.37 11.73
CA GLY A 62 -31.75 -4.93 10.58
C GLY A 62 -31.50 -6.43 10.40
N GLU A 63 -31.93 -6.97 9.29
CA GLU A 63 -31.81 -8.39 8.95
C GLU A 63 -30.41 -8.73 8.40
N ILE A 64 -30.05 -10.00 8.41
CA ILE A 64 -28.91 -10.52 7.69
C ILE A 64 -29.40 -10.88 6.30
N GLU A 65 -28.80 -10.28 5.27
CA GLU A 65 -29.11 -10.56 3.88
C GLU A 65 -28.32 -11.79 3.43
N ASP A 66 -28.98 -12.72 2.78
CA ASP A 66 -28.35 -13.83 2.08
C ASP A 66 -27.54 -13.26 0.90
N ILE A 67 -26.29 -13.68 0.77
CA ILE A 67 -25.36 -13.19 -0.24
C ILE A 67 -24.90 -14.26 -1.23
N ILE A 68 -25.50 -15.43 -1.21
CA ILE A 68 -25.17 -16.52 -2.14
C ILE A 68 -25.45 -16.03 -3.56
N GLY A 69 -24.50 -16.23 -4.48
CA GLY A 69 -24.61 -15.78 -5.86
C GLY A 69 -24.38 -14.28 -6.09
N TRP A 70 -24.04 -13.50 -5.06
CA TRP A 70 -23.71 -12.09 -5.24
C TRP A 70 -22.30 -11.92 -5.82
N ARG A 71 -22.09 -10.79 -6.49
CA ARG A 71 -20.73 -10.42 -6.93
C ARG A 71 -19.85 -10.12 -5.72
N LEU A 72 -18.62 -10.61 -5.75
CA LEU A 72 -17.66 -10.43 -4.66
C LEU A 72 -17.48 -8.95 -4.27
N GLU A 73 -17.48 -8.04 -5.26
CA GLU A 73 -17.35 -6.61 -5.01
C GLU A 73 -18.50 -6.04 -4.17
N ASP A 74 -19.74 -6.48 -4.43
CA ASP A 74 -20.92 -6.02 -3.68
C ASP A 74 -20.91 -6.57 -2.25
N ILE A 75 -20.44 -7.78 -2.05
CA ILE A 75 -20.23 -8.40 -0.73
C ILE A 75 -19.16 -7.63 0.04
N VAL A 76 -18.03 -7.35 -0.59
CA VAL A 76 -16.92 -6.59 0.01
C VAL A 76 -17.39 -5.19 0.42
N ASP A 77 -18.18 -4.51 -0.43
CA ASP A 77 -18.72 -3.17 -0.12
C ASP A 77 -19.66 -3.19 1.09
N LYS A 78 -20.44 -4.27 1.28
CA LYS A 78 -21.30 -4.45 2.47
C LYS A 78 -20.50 -4.76 3.73
N ILE A 79 -19.41 -5.52 3.61
CA ILE A 79 -18.56 -5.88 4.75
C ILE A 79 -17.69 -4.71 5.18
N LYS A 80 -17.16 -3.90 4.24
CA LYS A 80 -16.46 -2.63 4.52
C LYS A 80 -17.42 -1.62 5.17
N GLY A 81 -16.85 -0.65 5.89
CA GLY A 81 -17.60 0.46 6.47
C GLY A 81 -16.81 1.15 7.55
N LYS A 82 -17.31 2.29 8.02
CA LYS A 82 -16.60 3.18 8.95
C LYS A 82 -16.10 2.46 10.20
N LYS A 83 -14.87 2.78 10.61
CA LYS A 83 -14.28 2.36 11.87
C LYS A 83 -15.27 2.56 13.03
N GLY A 84 -15.36 1.56 13.92
CA GLY A 84 -16.25 1.57 15.08
C GLY A 84 -17.67 1.07 14.81
N THR A 85 -18.08 0.93 13.54
CA THR A 85 -19.39 0.34 13.21
C THR A 85 -19.32 -1.19 13.24
N LYS A 86 -20.46 -1.84 13.42
CA LYS A 86 -20.54 -3.31 13.48
C LYS A 86 -21.05 -3.89 12.18
N VAL A 87 -20.51 -5.07 11.85
CA VAL A 87 -21.01 -5.95 10.80
C VAL A 87 -21.27 -7.33 11.40
N ARG A 88 -22.34 -7.97 10.96
CA ARG A 88 -22.71 -9.34 11.34
C ARG A 88 -22.56 -10.21 10.10
N LEU A 89 -21.80 -11.28 10.25
CA LEU A 89 -21.56 -12.25 9.20
C LEU A 89 -22.20 -13.57 9.62
N GLU A 90 -23.01 -14.15 8.77
CA GLU A 90 -23.43 -15.53 8.91
C GLU A 90 -22.38 -16.41 8.25
N ILE A 91 -21.81 -17.28 9.03
CA ILE A 91 -20.64 -18.08 8.69
C ILE A 91 -20.98 -19.56 8.72
N GLU A 92 -20.70 -20.24 7.62
CA GLU A 92 -20.63 -21.70 7.58
C GLU A 92 -19.16 -22.11 7.79
N PRO A 93 -18.86 -22.88 8.86
CA PRO A 93 -17.47 -23.21 9.18
C PRO A 93 -16.84 -24.14 8.14
N ALA A 94 -15.58 -23.90 7.77
CA ALA A 94 -14.81 -24.74 6.84
C ALA A 94 -14.74 -26.21 7.24
N LYS A 95 -14.81 -26.49 8.55
CA LYS A 95 -14.79 -27.86 9.11
C LYS A 95 -16.18 -28.51 9.17
N GLY A 96 -17.18 -27.86 8.59
CA GLY A 96 -18.58 -28.29 8.68
C GLY A 96 -19.23 -27.93 10.04
N GLY A 97 -20.53 -28.04 10.11
CA GLY A 97 -21.32 -27.72 11.29
C GLY A 97 -22.45 -26.75 10.98
N LYS A 98 -23.18 -26.32 12.00
CA LYS A 98 -24.26 -25.34 11.85
C LYS A 98 -23.69 -23.95 11.57
N SER A 99 -24.36 -23.19 10.71
CA SER A 99 -24.06 -21.75 10.53
C SER A 99 -24.16 -21.00 11.86
N ARG A 100 -23.39 -19.93 11.96
CA ARG A 100 -23.35 -19.07 13.15
C ARG A 100 -23.17 -17.61 12.77
N ILE A 101 -23.72 -16.72 13.58
CA ILE A 101 -23.54 -15.29 13.38
C ILE A 101 -22.30 -14.82 14.14
N VAL A 102 -21.38 -14.18 13.44
CA VAL A 102 -20.19 -13.53 13.99
C VAL A 102 -20.33 -12.03 13.85
N THR A 103 -20.39 -11.31 14.97
CA THR A 103 -20.39 -9.85 14.99
C THR A 103 -18.98 -9.33 15.16
N LEU A 104 -18.54 -8.43 14.27
CA LEU A 104 -17.25 -7.78 14.28
C LEU A 104 -17.41 -6.27 14.31
N VAL A 105 -16.50 -5.58 15.00
CA VAL A 105 -16.36 -4.13 14.95
C VAL A 105 -15.34 -3.79 13.90
N ARG A 106 -15.72 -2.98 12.90
CA ARG A 106 -14.81 -2.52 11.86
C ARG A 106 -13.72 -1.62 12.43
N ASP A 107 -12.54 -1.74 11.88
CA ASP A 107 -11.38 -0.91 12.24
C ASP A 107 -10.61 -0.51 10.99
N LYS A 108 -9.64 0.39 11.16
CA LYS A 108 -8.67 0.71 10.11
C LYS A 108 -7.71 -0.47 9.97
N VAL A 109 -7.69 -1.07 8.80
CA VAL A 109 -6.86 -2.23 8.48
C VAL A 109 -5.77 -1.79 7.52
N ARG A 110 -4.50 -1.93 7.93
CA ARG A 110 -3.36 -1.64 7.08
C ARG A 110 -3.14 -2.78 6.08
N ILE A 111 -2.88 -2.43 4.84
CA ILE A 111 -2.62 -3.41 3.78
C ILE A 111 -1.10 -3.65 3.71
N GLU A 112 -0.56 -4.45 4.63
CA GLU A 112 0.89 -4.72 4.73
C GLU A 112 1.49 -5.30 3.45
N ASP A 113 0.70 -6.00 2.63
CA ASP A 113 1.19 -6.54 1.36
C ASP A 113 1.50 -5.47 0.31
N GLN A 114 0.92 -4.28 0.45
CA GLN A 114 1.16 -3.13 -0.40
C GLN A 114 2.15 -2.13 0.20
N ALA A 115 2.70 -2.40 1.38
CA ALA A 115 3.72 -1.56 1.99
C ALA A 115 5.09 -1.76 1.31
N ALA A 116 5.97 -0.78 1.45
CA ALA A 116 7.37 -0.90 1.05
C ALA A 116 8.04 -2.05 1.83
N LYS A 117 8.89 -2.83 1.15
CA LYS A 117 9.55 -4.01 1.74
C LYS A 117 11.03 -4.02 1.41
N LEU A 118 11.87 -4.33 2.41
CA LEU A 118 13.31 -4.53 2.24
C LEU A 118 13.61 -6.03 2.08
N THR A 119 14.26 -6.37 0.99
CA THR A 119 14.89 -7.68 0.79
C THR A 119 16.40 -7.48 0.75
N VAL A 120 17.16 -8.37 1.39
CA VAL A 120 18.61 -8.31 1.40
C VAL A 120 19.18 -9.58 0.79
N SER A 121 20.10 -9.43 -0.14
CA SER A 121 20.73 -10.52 -0.88
C SER A 121 22.24 -10.30 -0.95
N LYS A 122 23.00 -11.37 -1.17
CA LYS A 122 24.43 -11.28 -1.50
C LYS A 122 24.60 -11.41 -3.01
N VAL A 123 25.32 -10.46 -3.60
CA VAL A 123 25.67 -10.43 -5.03
C VAL A 123 27.17 -10.26 -5.12
N GLU A 124 27.87 -11.23 -5.70
CA GLU A 124 29.34 -11.22 -5.86
C GLU A 124 30.12 -10.93 -4.56
N GLY A 125 29.58 -11.39 -3.42
CA GLY A 125 30.18 -11.17 -2.10
C GLY A 125 29.71 -9.92 -1.37
N GLU A 126 29.13 -8.95 -2.07
CA GLU A 126 28.57 -7.72 -1.50
C GLU A 126 27.13 -7.93 -1.00
N THR A 127 26.80 -7.29 0.09
CA THR A 127 25.44 -7.32 0.65
C THR A 127 24.62 -6.18 0.05
N VAL A 128 23.60 -6.51 -0.74
CA VAL A 128 22.73 -5.52 -1.42
C VAL A 128 21.33 -5.53 -0.82
N GLY A 129 20.84 -4.35 -0.46
CA GLY A 129 19.45 -4.14 -0.05
C GLY A 129 18.58 -3.74 -1.24
N VAL A 130 17.38 -4.29 -1.34
CA VAL A 130 16.37 -3.89 -2.33
C VAL A 130 15.13 -3.44 -1.58
N ILE A 131 14.78 -2.17 -1.67
CA ILE A 131 13.51 -1.63 -1.19
C ILE A 131 12.55 -1.56 -2.38
N LYS A 132 11.57 -2.45 -2.40
CA LYS A 132 10.47 -2.40 -3.37
C LYS A 132 9.37 -1.49 -2.85
N ILE A 133 9.01 -0.48 -3.64
CA ILE A 133 7.97 0.51 -3.34
C ILE A 133 6.81 0.33 -4.33
N PRO A 134 5.69 -0.27 -3.94
CA PRO A 134 4.56 -0.51 -4.84
C PRO A 134 3.79 0.75 -5.23
N SER A 135 3.73 1.75 -4.34
CA SER A 135 3.08 3.04 -4.57
C SER A 135 3.58 4.10 -3.59
N PHE A 136 3.37 5.38 -3.88
CA PHE A 136 3.67 6.49 -2.96
C PHE A 136 2.46 6.77 -2.06
N TYR A 137 2.21 5.88 -1.11
CA TYR A 137 1.13 5.99 -0.11
C TYR A 137 1.53 6.91 1.05
N ILE A 138 0.54 7.47 1.76
CA ILE A 138 0.77 8.33 2.92
C ILE A 138 1.45 7.55 4.05
N GLY A 139 2.61 8.03 4.50
CA GLY A 139 3.48 7.38 5.50
C GLY A 139 4.55 6.46 4.87
N LEU A 140 4.71 6.46 3.54
CA LEU A 140 5.78 5.74 2.85
C LEU A 140 7.16 6.15 3.37
N THR A 141 7.39 7.45 3.51
CA THR A 141 8.68 8.00 3.95
C THR A 141 9.08 7.47 5.32
N ASP A 142 8.13 7.41 6.27
CA ASP A 142 8.37 6.86 7.60
C ASP A 142 8.66 5.36 7.57
N ASP A 143 8.01 4.62 6.68
CA ASP A 143 8.28 3.20 6.50
C ASP A 143 9.67 2.98 5.91
N VAL A 144 10.04 3.75 4.88
CA VAL A 144 11.38 3.66 4.26
C VAL A 144 12.46 4.06 5.26
N LYS A 145 12.26 5.08 6.11
CA LYS A 145 13.17 5.40 7.23
C LYS A 145 13.46 4.18 8.10
N LYS A 146 12.43 3.43 8.49
CA LYS A 146 12.59 2.19 9.29
C LYS A 146 13.36 1.11 8.51
N LEU A 147 13.04 0.95 7.22
CA LEU A 147 13.74 -0.01 6.36
C LEU A 147 15.22 0.35 6.16
N LEU A 148 15.56 1.64 6.09
CA LEU A 148 16.96 2.10 6.01
C LEU A 148 17.73 1.79 7.31
N VAL A 149 17.12 1.99 8.48
CA VAL A 149 17.72 1.58 9.77
C VAL A 149 17.97 0.07 9.81
N ASP A 150 17.04 -0.74 9.29
CA ASP A 150 17.22 -2.19 9.22
C ASP A 150 18.28 -2.60 8.19
N ALA A 151 18.38 -1.88 7.07
CA ALA A 151 19.42 -2.07 6.07
C ALA A 151 20.82 -1.78 6.65
N GLU A 152 20.96 -0.70 7.44
CA GLU A 152 22.19 -0.35 8.13
C GLU A 152 22.62 -1.45 9.12
N LYS A 153 21.70 -1.96 9.96
CA LYS A 153 21.96 -3.10 10.86
C LYS A 153 22.46 -4.33 10.12
N LYS A 154 21.95 -4.56 8.89
CA LYS A 154 22.36 -5.66 8.01
C LYS A 154 23.64 -5.36 7.23
N LYS A 155 24.22 -4.16 7.41
CA LYS A 155 25.49 -3.72 6.78
C LYS A 155 25.46 -3.86 5.26
N ILE A 156 24.40 -3.34 4.61
CA ILE A 156 24.34 -3.34 3.14
C ILE A 156 25.43 -2.44 2.56
N GLY A 157 26.10 -2.90 1.50
CA GLY A 157 27.09 -2.11 0.75
C GLY A 157 26.45 -1.22 -0.33
N ALA A 158 25.27 -1.59 -0.83
CA ALA A 158 24.51 -0.83 -1.83
C ALA A 158 23.01 -0.99 -1.62
N LEU A 159 22.26 0.02 -2.07
CA LEU A 159 20.79 0.03 -2.02
C LEU A 159 20.20 0.14 -3.42
N ILE A 160 19.19 -0.67 -3.68
CA ILE A 160 18.33 -0.58 -4.86
C ILE A 160 16.95 -0.14 -4.40
N VAL A 161 16.41 0.93 -5.00
CA VAL A 161 15.01 1.32 -4.89
C VAL A 161 14.27 0.84 -6.14
N ASP A 162 13.35 -0.11 -5.97
CA ASP A 162 12.59 -0.69 -7.08
C ASP A 162 11.22 -0.01 -7.20
N LEU A 163 11.08 0.81 -8.25
CA LEU A 163 9.87 1.53 -8.63
C LEU A 163 9.17 0.92 -9.85
N ARG A 164 9.57 -0.25 -10.30
CA ARG A 164 8.89 -0.93 -11.40
C ARG A 164 7.46 -1.28 -11.00
N GLU A 165 6.52 -1.08 -11.92
CA GLU A 165 5.07 -1.22 -11.71
C GLU A 165 4.46 -0.20 -10.72
N ASN A 166 5.21 0.85 -10.34
CA ASN A 166 4.73 1.87 -9.41
C ASN A 166 4.11 3.06 -10.17
N GLY A 167 2.79 3.13 -10.22
CA GLY A 167 2.03 4.20 -10.89
C GLY A 167 2.05 5.57 -10.20
N GLY A 168 2.84 5.75 -9.15
CA GLY A 168 2.95 6.99 -8.40
C GLY A 168 2.15 7.00 -7.09
N GLY A 169 1.60 8.16 -6.74
CA GLY A 169 0.83 8.38 -5.51
C GLY A 169 0.93 9.81 -5.00
N ALA A 170 1.16 9.97 -3.70
CA ALA A 170 1.21 11.29 -3.06
C ALA A 170 2.46 12.09 -3.45
N LEU A 171 2.25 13.32 -3.92
CA LEU A 171 3.33 14.26 -4.22
C LEU A 171 4.19 14.55 -2.98
N THR A 172 3.56 14.74 -1.84
CA THR A 172 4.24 15.01 -0.57
C THR A 172 5.20 13.89 -0.17
N GLU A 173 4.80 12.63 -0.43
CA GLU A 173 5.68 11.48 -0.16
C GLU A 173 6.83 11.39 -1.16
N ALA A 174 6.64 11.80 -2.44
CA ALA A 174 7.74 11.85 -3.39
C ALA A 174 8.81 12.85 -2.95
N VAL A 175 8.41 14.03 -2.48
CA VAL A 175 9.31 15.07 -1.96
C VAL A 175 10.03 14.58 -0.71
N ALA A 176 9.28 14.14 0.30
CA ALA A 176 9.84 13.70 1.57
C ALA A 176 10.72 12.45 1.43
N LEU A 177 10.35 11.51 0.53
CA LEU A 177 11.18 10.35 0.26
C LEU A 177 12.50 10.74 -0.42
N SER A 178 12.47 11.71 -1.34
CA SER A 178 13.69 12.21 -1.99
C SER A 178 14.66 12.79 -0.97
N GLY A 179 14.16 13.51 0.03
CA GLY A 179 14.95 14.07 1.12
C GLY A 179 15.72 13.03 1.94
N LEU A 180 15.30 11.77 1.97
CA LEU A 180 16.08 10.71 2.62
C LEU A 180 17.42 10.43 1.90
N PHE A 181 17.55 10.83 0.66
CA PHE A 181 18.67 10.51 -0.22
C PHE A 181 19.48 11.74 -0.67
N ILE A 182 18.90 12.94 -0.66
CA ILE A 182 19.58 14.20 -0.97
C ILE A 182 19.86 14.99 0.31
N THR A 183 20.66 16.05 0.23
CA THR A 183 20.99 16.87 1.40
C THR A 183 19.94 17.95 1.62
N ASP A 184 19.54 18.63 0.55
CA ASP A 184 18.56 19.71 0.52
C ASP A 184 18.21 20.07 -0.92
N GLY A 185 17.21 20.92 -1.12
CA GLY A 185 16.93 21.60 -2.37
C GLY A 185 15.67 21.13 -3.10
N PRO A 186 15.39 21.71 -4.26
CA PRO A 186 14.16 21.48 -5.01
C PRO A 186 14.05 20.06 -5.55
N VAL A 187 12.87 19.45 -5.37
CA VAL A 187 12.55 18.11 -5.86
C VAL A 187 11.63 18.18 -7.07
N VAL A 188 10.63 19.07 -7.05
CA VAL A 188 9.68 19.22 -8.14
C VAL A 188 9.08 20.62 -8.17
N GLN A 189 8.74 21.09 -9.36
CA GLN A 189 8.01 22.33 -9.56
C GLN A 189 6.60 22.03 -10.08
N VAL A 190 5.61 22.69 -9.50
CA VAL A 190 4.22 22.62 -9.93
C VAL A 190 3.80 23.98 -10.47
N ARG A 191 3.36 24.02 -11.73
CA ARG A 191 2.77 25.20 -12.36
C ARG A 191 1.26 25.07 -12.37
N ASP A 192 0.55 26.01 -11.75
CA ASP A 192 -0.91 26.00 -11.73
C ASP A 192 -1.53 26.62 -13.03
N ALA A 193 -2.85 26.57 -13.13
CA ALA A 193 -3.59 27.13 -14.26
C ALA A 193 -3.38 28.65 -14.45
N TYR A 194 -2.95 29.37 -13.43
CA TYR A 194 -2.62 30.79 -13.45
C TYR A 194 -1.14 31.06 -13.73
N GLN A 195 -0.40 30.05 -14.18
CA GLN A 195 1.04 30.09 -14.47
C GLN A 195 1.93 30.38 -13.24
N ARG A 196 1.41 30.24 -12.03
CA ARG A 196 2.20 30.41 -10.81
C ARG A 196 2.98 29.13 -10.55
N ILE A 197 4.26 29.27 -10.28
CA ILE A 197 5.17 28.15 -9.98
C ILE A 197 5.28 28.01 -8.48
N ARG A 198 5.08 26.79 -7.97
CA ARG A 198 5.41 26.39 -6.61
C ARG A 198 6.53 25.37 -6.66
N VAL A 199 7.59 25.64 -5.94
CA VAL A 199 8.70 24.70 -5.76
C VAL A 199 8.39 23.88 -4.51
N HIS A 200 8.51 22.58 -4.64
CA HIS A 200 8.50 21.64 -3.51
C HIS A 200 9.91 21.14 -3.34
N GLU A 201 10.45 21.36 -2.15
CA GLU A 201 11.84 21.11 -1.81
C GLU A 201 11.95 20.29 -0.52
N ASP A 202 13.10 19.67 -0.34
CA ASP A 202 13.53 19.14 0.94
C ASP A 202 14.30 20.23 1.67
N ASP A 203 13.88 20.53 2.90
CA ASP A 203 14.40 21.62 3.73
C ASP A 203 15.01 21.14 5.06
N ASP A 204 15.03 19.82 5.32
CA ASP A 204 15.44 19.29 6.63
C ASP A 204 16.92 18.90 6.72
N ASN A 205 17.69 18.92 5.65
CA ASN A 205 19.11 18.55 5.56
C ASN A 205 19.45 17.17 6.16
N ALA A 206 18.46 16.30 6.31
CA ALA A 206 18.57 15.05 7.05
C ALA A 206 18.72 13.82 6.15
N GLN A 207 19.72 13.86 5.25
CA GLN A 207 20.03 12.70 4.39
C GLN A 207 20.28 11.43 5.22
N GLN A 208 19.38 10.44 5.07
CA GLN A 208 19.39 9.21 5.86
C GLN A 208 20.29 8.13 5.25
N TYR A 209 20.42 8.11 3.92
CA TYR A 209 21.25 7.13 3.21
C TYR A 209 22.24 7.80 2.27
N LYS A 210 23.54 7.58 2.51
CA LYS A 210 24.67 8.17 1.76
C LYS A 210 25.41 7.17 0.87
N GLY A 211 25.10 5.87 0.99
CA GLY A 211 25.77 4.81 0.25
C GLY A 211 25.43 4.79 -1.25
N PRO A 212 26.00 3.85 -2.00
CA PRO A 212 25.69 3.63 -3.41
C PRO A 212 24.20 3.35 -3.60
N LEU A 213 23.56 4.11 -4.52
CA LEU A 213 22.13 4.04 -4.80
C LEU A 213 21.87 3.72 -6.27
N LEU A 214 20.94 2.81 -6.50
CA LEU A 214 20.42 2.48 -7.81
C LEU A 214 18.89 2.52 -7.76
N VAL A 215 18.27 3.10 -8.79
CA VAL A 215 16.80 3.18 -8.91
C VAL A 215 16.36 2.40 -10.14
N MET A 216 15.50 1.42 -9.94
CA MET A 216 14.93 0.63 -11.02
C MET A 216 13.57 1.18 -11.44
N ILE A 217 13.41 1.43 -12.72
CA ILE A 217 12.18 1.97 -13.33
C ILE A 217 11.75 1.14 -14.54
N ASN A 218 10.47 1.25 -14.90
CA ASN A 218 9.96 0.74 -16.16
C ASN A 218 8.80 1.61 -16.69
N ARG A 219 8.21 1.22 -17.82
CA ARG A 219 7.12 1.96 -18.48
C ARG A 219 5.86 2.19 -17.62
N PHE A 220 5.71 1.48 -16.51
CA PHE A 220 4.59 1.65 -15.57
C PHE A 220 4.98 2.55 -14.38
N SER A 221 6.25 2.92 -14.26
CA SER A 221 6.69 3.94 -13.30
C SER A 221 6.15 5.30 -13.74
N ALA A 222 5.28 5.91 -12.92
CA ALA A 222 4.57 7.12 -13.32
C ALA A 222 4.46 8.14 -12.18
N SER A 223 4.29 9.44 -12.52
CA SER A 223 3.95 10.51 -11.58
C SER A 223 4.98 10.63 -10.43
N ALA A 224 4.61 10.36 -9.17
CA ALA A 224 5.51 10.41 -8.01
C ALA A 224 6.78 9.56 -8.17
N SER A 225 6.71 8.41 -8.87
CA SER A 225 7.87 7.60 -9.20
C SER A 225 8.84 8.31 -10.13
N GLU A 226 8.30 9.07 -11.09
CA GLU A 226 9.10 9.85 -12.04
C GLU A 226 9.75 11.05 -11.33
N ILE A 227 9.04 11.69 -10.40
CA ILE A 227 9.58 12.79 -9.57
C ILE A 227 10.78 12.30 -8.76
N PHE A 228 10.64 11.18 -8.06
CA PHE A 228 11.74 10.61 -7.28
C PHE A 228 12.93 10.21 -8.16
N ALA A 229 12.69 9.48 -9.25
CA ALA A 229 13.75 9.04 -10.16
C ALA A 229 14.48 10.23 -10.80
N ALA A 230 13.74 11.27 -11.25
CA ALA A 230 14.31 12.49 -11.80
C ALA A 230 15.15 13.23 -10.75
N ALA A 231 14.67 13.38 -9.51
CA ALA A 231 15.45 14.00 -8.45
C ALA A 231 16.77 13.24 -8.21
N MET A 232 16.74 11.90 -8.12
CA MET A 232 17.97 11.10 -7.96
C MET A 232 18.94 11.26 -9.13
N GLN A 233 18.42 11.43 -10.35
CA GLN A 233 19.22 11.66 -11.55
C GLN A 233 19.82 13.07 -11.57
N ASP A 234 19.00 14.11 -11.34
CA ASP A 234 19.41 15.52 -11.44
C ASP A 234 20.45 15.88 -10.36
N TYR A 235 20.33 15.31 -9.18
CA TYR A 235 21.31 15.46 -8.11
C TYR A 235 22.55 14.55 -8.27
N ASN A 236 22.63 13.74 -9.33
CA ASN A 236 23.67 12.71 -9.49
C ASN A 236 23.78 11.80 -8.26
N ARG A 237 22.64 11.61 -7.57
CA ARG A 237 22.61 10.87 -6.30
C ARG A 237 22.63 9.36 -6.50
N GLY A 238 22.11 8.87 -7.61
CA GLY A 238 22.01 7.45 -7.90
C GLY A 238 22.01 7.16 -9.40
N ILE A 239 22.19 5.88 -9.72
CA ILE A 239 22.13 5.39 -11.09
C ILE A 239 20.69 4.95 -11.37
N ILE A 240 20.11 5.47 -12.45
CA ILE A 240 18.77 5.07 -12.89
C ILE A 240 18.90 4.00 -13.95
N ILE A 241 18.23 2.85 -13.77
CA ILE A 241 18.24 1.76 -14.74
C ILE A 241 16.84 1.24 -15.06
N GLY A 242 16.67 0.77 -16.27
CA GLY A 242 15.43 0.16 -16.74
C GLY A 242 14.97 0.72 -18.08
N GLN A 243 13.67 0.91 -18.23
CA GLN A 243 13.03 1.43 -19.43
C GLN A 243 12.56 2.87 -19.19
N ASN A 244 12.23 3.59 -20.28
CA ASN A 244 11.55 4.88 -20.17
C ASN A 244 10.29 4.74 -19.32
N THR A 245 10.06 5.74 -18.46
CA THR A 245 8.88 5.83 -17.60
C THR A 245 7.63 6.20 -18.40
N PHE A 246 6.49 6.27 -17.74
CA PHE A 246 5.19 6.53 -18.37
C PHE A 246 5.09 7.93 -18.99
N GLY A 247 5.71 8.95 -18.40
CA GLY A 247 5.62 10.35 -18.84
C GLY A 247 4.39 11.10 -18.32
N LYS A 248 4.00 10.87 -17.06
CA LYS A 248 2.86 11.55 -16.44
C LYS A 248 3.33 12.78 -15.65
N GLY A 249 3.29 13.95 -16.27
CA GLY A 249 3.66 15.25 -15.67
C GLY A 249 2.47 16.11 -15.21
N THR A 250 1.28 15.51 -15.00
CA THR A 250 0.05 16.25 -14.62
C THR A 250 -0.60 15.63 -13.41
#